data_ae2394df29660d9c1038b3a6c208b249
#
_entry.id   ae2394df29660d9c1038b3a6c208b249
#
_cell.length_a   1.000
_cell.length_b   1.000
_cell.length_c   1.000
_cell.angle_alpha   90.00
_cell.angle_beta   90.00
_cell.angle_gamma   90.00
#
_symmetry.space_group_name_H-M   'P 1'
#
loop_
_entity.id
_entity.type
_entity.pdbx_description
1 polymer ?
#
loop_
_entity_poly.entity_id
_entity_poly.type
_entity_poly.pdbx_seq_one_letter_code
_entity_poly.pdbx_strand_id
1 'polypeptide(L)'
;MNINIRSNPMRKWFIWAIVMIGCLPINKALAQQSGDAERNTLRIMSYNIRNGRGMDEVTDLGRIADAICKVAPDVVAVQEVDSVTGRSGGIDVLRTLGGRTLMFP
;
A
#
# COMPACT_ATOMS: atom_id res chain seq x y z
N MET A 1 19.49 7.36 -63.42
CA MET A 1 19.73 6.21 -62.57
C MET A 1 18.85 6.34 -61.31
N ASN A 2 17.66 5.69 -61.30
CA ASN A 2 16.67 5.81 -60.23
C ASN A 2 16.97 4.75 -59.17
N ILE A 3 17.44 5.17 -58.00
CA ILE A 3 17.64 4.28 -56.86
C ILE A 3 16.33 4.21 -56.06
N ASN A 4 15.61 3.10 -56.28
CA ASN A 4 14.38 2.80 -55.56
C ASN A 4 14.75 2.22 -54.19
N ILE A 5 14.75 3.07 -53.14
CA ILE A 5 14.97 2.63 -51.75
C ILE A 5 13.67 2.01 -51.25
N ARG A 6 13.53 0.70 -51.45
CA ARG A 6 12.47 -0.07 -50.73
C ARG A 6 12.66 0.08 -49.22
N SER A 7 11.76 0.81 -48.63
CA SER A 7 11.69 0.92 -47.17
C SER A 7 11.33 -0.45 -46.58
N ASN A 8 12.29 -1.09 -45.93
CA ASN A 8 12.13 -2.38 -45.30
C ASN A 8 11.22 -2.21 -44.06
N PRO A 9 10.02 -2.82 -43.97
CA PRO A 9 9.09 -2.64 -42.89
C PRO A 9 9.66 -3.09 -41.53
N MET A 10 10.64 -3.99 -41.53
CA MET A 10 11.25 -4.47 -40.26
C MET A 10 12.09 -3.43 -39.54
N ARG A 11 12.62 -2.38 -40.23
CA ARG A 11 13.36 -1.29 -39.56
C ARG A 11 12.47 -0.38 -38.71
N LYS A 12 11.17 -0.29 -39.03
CA LYS A 12 10.21 0.53 -38.25
C LYS A 12 9.86 -0.12 -36.91
N TRP A 13 9.86 -1.44 -36.84
CA TRP A 13 9.58 -2.17 -35.61
C TRP A 13 10.74 -2.08 -34.59
N PHE A 14 11.99 -2.08 -35.08
CA PHE A 14 13.16 -1.93 -34.22
C PHE A 14 13.25 -0.55 -33.56
N ILE A 15 12.84 0.52 -34.26
CA ILE A 15 12.85 1.88 -33.71
C ILE A 15 11.81 2.02 -32.63
N TRP A 16 10.63 1.41 -32.77
CA TRP A 16 9.58 1.42 -31.75
C TRP A 16 9.93 0.55 -30.54
N ALA A 17 10.63 -0.56 -30.72
CA ALA A 17 11.07 -1.41 -29.62
C ALA A 17 12.12 -0.72 -28.72
N ILE A 18 13.02 0.09 -29.31
CA ILE A 18 14.04 0.83 -28.53
C ILE A 18 13.42 1.99 -27.76
N VAL A 19 12.38 2.65 -28.28
CA VAL A 19 11.67 3.75 -27.59
C VAL A 19 10.86 3.24 -26.41
N MET A 20 10.34 1.99 -26.47
CA MET A 20 9.55 1.40 -25.37
C MET A 20 10.41 0.89 -24.19
N ILE A 21 11.70 0.62 -24.39
CA ILE A 21 12.64 0.22 -23.31
C ILE A 21 13.10 1.44 -22.50
N GLY A 22 13.04 2.65 -23.10
CA GLY A 22 13.46 3.90 -22.43
C GLY A 22 12.47 4.49 -21.42
N CYS A 23 11.27 3.94 -21.29
CA CYS A 23 10.23 4.46 -20.40
C CYS A 23 9.94 3.56 -19.19
N LEU A 24 10.93 2.80 -18.72
CA LEU A 24 10.87 2.24 -17.37
C LEU A 24 11.05 3.41 -16.39
N PRO A 25 10.12 3.59 -15.42
CA PRO A 25 10.23 4.68 -14.49
C PRO A 25 11.41 4.43 -13.54
N ILE A 26 12.58 4.95 -13.91
CA ILE A 26 13.79 5.00 -13.07
C ILE A 26 13.49 5.69 -11.73
N ASN A 27 12.41 6.47 -11.67
CA ASN A 27 11.98 7.19 -10.47
C ASN A 27 11.48 6.29 -9.32
N LYS A 28 11.11 5.02 -9.57
CA LYS A 28 10.73 4.11 -8.46
C LYS A 28 11.95 3.52 -7.74
N ALA A 29 13.05 3.30 -8.44
CA ALA A 29 14.26 2.75 -7.82
C ALA A 29 14.98 3.78 -6.93
N LEU A 30 14.95 5.08 -7.30
CA LEU A 30 15.55 6.15 -6.50
C LEU A 30 14.67 6.55 -5.29
N ALA A 31 13.34 6.35 -5.37
CA ALA A 31 12.45 6.61 -4.25
C ALA A 31 12.51 5.52 -3.16
N GLN A 32 12.97 4.31 -3.50
CA GLN A 32 13.11 3.22 -2.54
C GLN A 32 14.44 3.24 -1.77
N GLN A 33 15.45 3.95 -2.27
CA GLN A 33 16.76 4.06 -1.61
C GLN A 33 16.84 5.14 -0.52
N SER A 34 15.83 5.99 -0.40
CA SER A 34 15.74 6.97 0.70
C SER A 34 14.97 6.47 1.92
N GLY A 35 14.62 5.17 1.97
CA GLY A 35 13.79 4.57 3.02
C GLY A 35 14.56 3.98 4.20
N ASP A 36 15.84 3.70 4.05
CA ASP A 36 16.68 3.06 5.09
C ASP A 36 17.64 4.02 5.79
N ALA A 37 17.38 5.32 5.76
CA ALA A 37 17.94 6.21 6.77
C ALA A 37 17.38 5.71 8.11
N GLU A 38 18.24 5.09 8.91
CA GLU A 38 18.05 4.60 10.27
C GLU A 38 17.10 5.54 11.02
N ARG A 39 15.81 5.14 11.13
CA ARG A 39 14.82 5.95 11.82
C ARG A 39 15.09 5.79 13.30
N ASN A 40 15.91 6.70 13.86
CA ASN A 40 16.10 6.80 15.31
C ASN A 40 14.84 7.28 16.04
N THR A 41 13.67 7.23 15.40
CA THR A 41 12.37 7.67 15.94
C THR A 41 11.35 6.56 15.82
N LEU A 42 10.70 6.25 16.93
CA LEU A 42 9.58 5.31 17.00
C LEU A 42 8.26 6.10 16.90
N ARG A 43 7.43 5.77 15.93
CA ARG A 43 6.09 6.35 15.78
C ARG A 43 5.08 5.47 16.51
N ILE A 44 4.51 6.01 17.58
CA ILE A 44 3.49 5.33 18.38
C ILE A 44 2.14 5.98 18.09
N MET A 45 1.11 5.15 17.83
CA MET A 45 -0.28 5.56 17.63
C MET A 45 -1.12 5.02 18.80
N SER A 46 -1.98 5.87 19.37
CA SER A 46 -3.05 5.48 20.27
C SER A 46 -4.38 5.71 19.56
N TYR A 47 -5.22 4.67 19.43
CA TYR A 47 -6.41 4.72 18.61
C TYR A 47 -7.61 4.03 19.27
N ASN A 48 -8.61 4.81 19.69
CA ASN A 48 -9.91 4.30 20.08
C ASN A 48 -10.73 4.01 18.82
N ILE A 49 -11.02 2.74 18.56
CA ILE A 49 -11.70 2.30 17.33
C ILE A 49 -13.22 2.16 17.49
N ARG A 50 -13.80 2.43 18.67
CA ARG A 50 -15.25 2.27 18.93
C ARG A 50 -15.80 0.93 18.41
N ASN A 51 -15.13 -0.16 18.69
CA ASN A 51 -15.48 -1.52 18.18
C ASN A 51 -15.55 -1.61 16.64
N GLY A 52 -14.76 -0.78 15.94
CA GLY A 52 -14.76 -0.68 14.49
C GLY A 52 -15.89 0.17 13.89
N ARG A 53 -16.68 0.85 14.74
CA ARG A 53 -17.87 1.60 14.34
C ARG A 53 -17.55 3.05 14.00
N GLY A 54 -17.84 3.47 12.78
CA GLY A 54 -17.66 4.83 12.31
C GLY A 54 -18.67 5.82 12.87
N MET A 55 -18.53 7.10 12.55
CA MET A 55 -19.49 8.15 12.91
C MET A 55 -20.83 8.00 12.17
N ASP A 56 -20.84 7.26 11.08
CA ASP A 56 -22.01 6.86 10.31
C ASP A 56 -22.70 5.61 10.90
N GLU A 57 -22.26 5.16 12.09
CA GLU A 57 -22.77 4.00 12.80
C GLU A 57 -22.53 2.65 12.06
N VAL A 58 -21.72 2.65 11.00
CA VAL A 58 -21.34 1.45 10.25
C VAL A 58 -20.05 0.87 10.81
N THR A 59 -20.06 -0.43 11.12
CA THR A 59 -18.85 -1.17 11.54
C THR A 59 -18.06 -1.60 10.32
N ASP A 60 -16.81 -1.11 10.19
CA ASP A 60 -15.93 -1.43 9.08
C ASP A 60 -14.46 -1.42 9.52
N LEU A 61 -13.91 -2.61 9.76
CA LEU A 61 -12.51 -2.80 10.13
C LEU A 61 -11.54 -2.44 8.98
N GLY A 62 -12.00 -2.41 7.74
CA GLY A 62 -11.20 -1.96 6.60
C GLY A 62 -10.83 -0.49 6.75
N ARG A 63 -11.80 0.38 7.06
CA ARG A 63 -11.56 1.81 7.30
C ARG A 63 -10.60 2.06 8.47
N ILE A 64 -10.67 1.23 9.51
CA ILE A 64 -9.74 1.31 10.65
C ILE A 64 -8.33 0.94 10.20
N ALA A 65 -8.17 -0.16 9.47
CA ALA A 65 -6.89 -0.58 8.93
C ALA A 65 -6.28 0.47 7.98
N ASP A 66 -7.09 1.06 7.09
CA ASP A 66 -6.66 2.12 6.16
C ASP A 66 -6.16 3.36 6.92
N ALA A 67 -6.82 3.74 8.02
CA ALA A 67 -6.38 4.85 8.87
C ALA A 67 -5.02 4.55 9.53
N ILE A 68 -4.81 3.33 10.03
CA ILE A 68 -3.53 2.89 10.59
C ILE A 68 -2.44 2.90 9.52
N CYS A 69 -2.69 2.30 8.36
CA CYS A 69 -1.73 2.26 7.25
C CYS A 69 -1.35 3.66 6.78
N LYS A 70 -2.30 4.61 6.75
CA LYS A 70 -2.05 6.01 6.35
C LYS A 70 -1.12 6.74 7.31
N VAL A 71 -1.21 6.46 8.61
CA VAL A 71 -0.31 7.02 9.63
C VAL A 71 1.05 6.32 9.60
N ALA A 72 1.09 5.06 9.18
CA ALA A 72 2.26 4.19 9.16
C ALA A 72 3.02 4.18 10.50
N PRO A 73 2.37 3.83 11.63
CA PRO A 73 3.01 3.75 12.92
C PRO A 73 3.85 2.48 13.05
N ASP A 74 4.85 2.52 13.94
CA ASP A 74 5.63 1.33 14.30
C ASP A 74 4.90 0.49 15.36
N VAL A 75 4.11 1.16 16.22
CA VAL A 75 3.31 0.53 17.29
C VAL A 75 1.94 1.21 17.35
N VAL A 76 0.88 0.41 17.50
CA VAL A 76 -0.49 0.90 17.73
C VAL A 76 -1.05 0.35 19.04
N ALA A 77 -1.44 1.24 19.94
CA ALA A 77 -2.28 0.90 21.08
C ALA A 77 -3.76 1.09 20.70
N VAL A 78 -4.50 0.00 20.56
CA VAL A 78 -5.91 0.02 20.14
C VAL A 78 -6.81 -0.05 21.36
N GLN A 79 -7.76 0.87 21.50
CA GLN A 79 -8.76 0.89 22.56
C GLN A 79 -10.17 0.59 22.03
N GLU A 80 -11.06 0.20 22.92
CA GLU A 80 -12.43 -0.22 22.64
C GLU A 80 -12.49 -1.31 21.58
N VAL A 81 -11.74 -2.39 21.83
CA VAL A 81 -11.73 -3.58 21.00
C VAL A 81 -12.73 -4.59 21.55
N ASP A 82 -13.73 -4.92 20.76
CA ASP A 82 -14.70 -5.97 21.07
C ASP A 82 -14.39 -7.21 20.22
N SER A 83 -13.46 -8.02 20.70
CA SER A 83 -12.95 -9.17 19.94
C SER A 83 -13.56 -10.48 20.43
N VAL A 84 -13.97 -11.33 19.48
CA VAL A 84 -14.52 -12.67 19.74
C VAL A 84 -15.75 -12.65 20.65
N THR A 85 -16.58 -11.61 20.55
CA THR A 85 -17.83 -11.48 21.31
C THR A 85 -19.05 -11.64 20.43
N GLY A 86 -20.24 -11.75 21.03
CA GLY A 86 -21.50 -11.76 20.29
C GLY A 86 -21.72 -10.47 19.48
N ARG A 87 -21.24 -9.31 19.98
CA ARG A 87 -21.35 -8.03 19.27
C ARG A 87 -20.41 -7.93 18.07
N SER A 88 -19.25 -8.53 18.14
CA SER A 88 -18.32 -8.59 17.00
C SER A 88 -18.65 -9.70 16.01
N GLY A 89 -19.72 -10.45 16.25
CA GLY A 89 -20.06 -11.63 15.44
C GLY A 89 -19.02 -12.75 15.53
N GLY A 90 -18.29 -12.82 16.64
CA GLY A 90 -17.22 -13.80 16.83
C GLY A 90 -15.92 -13.46 16.10
N ILE A 91 -15.81 -12.26 15.47
CA ILE A 91 -14.60 -11.84 14.76
C ILE A 91 -13.48 -11.53 15.73
N ASP A 92 -12.29 -12.06 15.48
CA ASP A 92 -11.05 -11.63 16.13
C ASP A 92 -10.59 -10.33 15.46
N VAL A 93 -10.94 -9.22 16.12
CA VAL A 93 -10.70 -7.87 15.60
C VAL A 93 -9.20 -7.57 15.49
N LEU A 94 -8.41 -7.93 16.53
CA LEU A 94 -6.98 -7.66 16.51
C LEU A 94 -6.25 -8.44 15.42
N ARG A 95 -6.57 -9.72 15.27
CA ARG A 95 -6.01 -10.55 14.20
C ARG A 95 -6.42 -10.02 12.83
N THR A 96 -7.67 -9.58 12.67
CA THR A 96 -8.16 -9.01 11.41
C THR A 96 -7.42 -7.71 11.05
N LEU A 97 -7.22 -6.82 12.02
CA LEU A 97 -6.46 -5.60 11.83
C LEU A 97 -4.99 -5.89 11.54
N GLY A 98 -4.36 -6.79 12.30
CA GLY A 98 -2.98 -7.21 12.08
C GLY A 98 -2.75 -7.76 10.68
N GLY A 99 -3.63 -8.62 10.18
CA GLY A 99 -3.55 -9.15 8.82
C GLY A 99 -3.71 -8.09 7.73
N ARG A 100 -4.53 -7.05 7.98
CA ARG A 100 -4.73 -5.95 7.02
C ARG A 100 -3.62 -4.90 7.05
N THR A 101 -3.01 -4.67 8.19
CA THR A 101 -1.95 -3.66 8.38
C THR A 101 -0.54 -4.24 8.29
N LEU A 102 -0.42 -5.57 8.19
CA LEU A 102 0.84 -6.33 8.25
C LEU A 102 1.59 -6.12 9.59
N MET A 103 0.86 -5.82 10.65
CA MET A 103 1.37 -5.70 12.03
C MET A 103 1.04 -6.97 12.81
N PHE A 104 1.88 -7.30 13.79
CA PHE A 104 1.60 -8.37 14.73
C PHE A 104 0.66 -7.86 15.83
N PRO A 105 -0.46 -8.55 16.09
CA PRO A 105 -1.37 -8.19 17.20
C PRO A 105 -0.83 -8.63 18.56
#